data_17ef1f41adbfee4bc07dc09ab32d5166
#
_entry.id   17ef1f41adbfee4bc07dc09ab32d5166
#
_cell.length_a   1.000
_cell.length_b   1.000
_cell.length_c   1.000
_cell.angle_alpha   90.00
_cell.angle_beta   90.00
_cell.angle_gamma   90.00
#
_symmetry.space_group_name_H-M   'P 1'
#
loop_
_entity.id
_entity.type
_entity.pdbx_description
1 polymer ?
#
loop_
_entity_poly.entity_id
_entity_poly.type
_entity_poly.pdbx_seq_one_letter_code
_entity_poly.pdbx_strand_id
1 'polypeptide(L)'
;VKADNQQTANNSCLRKMHSGEEIAEVLPVWWDGDGPAMLDQTLLPHEETVIRPRTLLDLKEAICSLRVRGAPAIGIAAAMGTASLAISCNAQDSRSLMEEVERIIAGLTLTRPTAVHLFRALDRMHCRAKGAVCSGLRGIKEALLDEALLIQREEIEACRRIGAYGASLIPAGGGVLNHCNAGALATGGYGTSLGVLRHAWRNGTKFTAYVDETRPLLQGARLTTWELEREGIPVILICDNMAGYMMKSGRIKAVIVGADRIAANGDTANKIGTYTTAVLARYHNIPFYVAASVSTFDPALPDGTSIPIEERNPDEVRNFGFSCMAPADVAAANPAFDVTPAELISAIITDKGLIKHPDRVGIMAILGGV
;
A
#
# COMPACT_ATOMS: atom_id res chain seq x y z
N VAL A 1 0.98 42.29 18.02
CA VAL A 1 1.14 41.33 19.12
C VAL A 1 -0.17 40.53 19.26
N LYS A 2 -0.25 39.34 18.65
CA LYS A 2 -1.12 38.18 18.89
C LYS A 2 -1.27 37.40 17.57
N ALA A 3 -0.25 36.62 17.23
CA ALA A 3 -0.33 35.55 16.24
C ALA A 3 0.79 34.56 16.55
N ASP A 4 0.65 33.83 17.65
CA ASP A 4 1.53 32.70 17.99
C ASP A 4 0.82 31.88 19.04
N ASN A 5 -0.05 30.94 18.64
CA ASN A 5 -0.51 29.86 19.52
C ASN A 5 -1.39 28.77 18.80
N GLN A 6 -1.20 28.55 17.49
CA GLN A 6 -1.92 27.45 16.81
C GLN A 6 -1.01 26.40 16.17
N GLN A 7 0.30 26.50 16.31
CA GLN A 7 1.27 25.62 15.65
C GLN A 7 1.79 24.47 16.50
N THR A 8 1.42 24.38 17.78
CA THR A 8 2.00 23.42 18.73
C THR A 8 1.19 22.13 18.96
N ALA A 9 0.01 21.98 18.39
CA ALA A 9 -0.82 20.78 18.56
C ALA A 9 -0.65 19.72 17.46
N ASN A 10 0.06 19.98 16.38
CA ASN A 10 0.12 19.12 15.20
C ASN A 10 1.34 18.18 15.11
N ASN A 11 2.21 18.12 16.11
CA ASN A 11 3.49 17.41 16.00
C ASN A 11 3.56 16.06 16.74
N SER A 12 2.47 15.48 17.20
CA SER A 12 2.55 14.24 17.99
C SER A 12 2.68 12.94 17.19
N CYS A 13 2.39 12.95 15.88
CA CYS A 13 2.54 11.78 15.01
C CYS A 13 3.87 11.72 14.23
N LEU A 14 4.67 12.81 14.22
CA LEU A 14 5.88 12.93 13.40
C LEU A 14 7.07 13.40 14.25
N ARG A 15 7.37 12.74 15.38
CA ARG A 15 8.57 13.06 16.16
C ARG A 15 9.82 12.55 15.43
N LYS A 16 10.72 13.48 15.07
CA LYS A 16 12.11 13.18 14.76
C LYS A 16 12.78 12.62 16.00
N MET A 17 13.40 11.44 15.88
CA MET A 17 14.10 10.81 16.97
C MET A 17 15.60 10.83 16.76
N HIS A 18 16.32 11.32 17.78
CA HIS A 18 17.74 11.10 17.96
C HIS A 18 17.88 10.06 19.08
N SER A 19 18.65 9.00 18.78
CA SER A 19 19.22 8.01 19.70
C SER A 19 18.34 7.54 20.88
N GLY A 20 17.74 6.36 20.78
CA GLY A 20 17.33 5.55 21.93
C GLY A 20 15.84 5.44 22.23
N GLU A 21 14.96 6.11 21.48
CA GLU A 21 13.51 6.00 21.63
C GLU A 21 12.88 5.10 20.56
N GLU A 22 11.74 4.46 20.86
CA GLU A 22 10.98 3.68 19.87
C GLU A 22 10.62 4.55 18.66
N ILE A 23 10.98 4.09 17.46
CA ILE A 23 10.63 4.77 16.21
C ILE A 23 9.12 4.74 16.07
N ALA A 24 8.49 5.91 16.12
CA ALA A 24 7.05 6.03 15.94
C ALA A 24 6.64 5.46 14.56
N GLU A 25 5.70 4.52 14.54
CA GLU A 25 5.20 3.95 13.30
C GLU A 25 4.51 5.03 12.46
N VAL A 26 4.84 5.09 11.17
CA VAL A 26 4.20 6.01 10.24
C VAL A 26 2.80 5.49 9.91
N LEU A 27 1.77 6.27 10.23
CA LEU A 27 0.39 5.99 9.82
C LEU A 27 0.06 6.86 8.60
N PRO A 28 -0.25 6.28 7.43
CA PRO A 28 -0.64 7.04 6.26
C PRO A 28 -2.05 7.61 6.37
N VAL A 29 -2.92 6.91 7.11
CA VAL A 29 -4.31 7.29 7.40
C VAL A 29 -4.61 6.95 8.84
N TRP A 30 -5.28 7.84 9.58
CA TRP A 30 -5.73 7.59 10.95
C TRP A 30 -7.02 8.35 11.24
N TRP A 31 -7.72 7.92 12.26
CA TRP A 31 -8.89 8.64 12.76
C TRP A 31 -8.45 9.79 13.65
N ASP A 32 -8.86 11.02 13.34
CA ASP A 32 -8.49 12.24 14.06
C ASP A 32 -9.76 13.01 14.48
N GLY A 33 -10.20 12.76 15.69
CA GLY A 33 -11.39 13.39 16.24
C GLY A 33 -12.69 12.91 15.58
N ASP A 34 -13.08 13.56 14.49
CA ASP A 34 -14.36 13.37 13.81
C ASP A 34 -14.25 12.83 12.38
N GLY A 35 -13.04 12.48 11.92
CA GLY A 35 -12.85 11.96 10.58
C GLY A 35 -11.44 11.48 10.27
N PRO A 36 -11.22 11.03 9.01
CA PRO A 36 -9.90 10.61 8.58
C PRO A 36 -8.94 11.78 8.45
N ALA A 37 -7.73 11.61 8.98
CA ALA A 37 -6.56 12.39 8.65
C ALA A 37 -5.61 11.54 7.80
N MET A 38 -4.95 12.13 6.82
CA MET A 38 -4.09 11.45 5.86
C MET A 38 -2.81 12.24 5.63
N LEU A 39 -1.68 11.53 5.55
CA LEU A 39 -0.44 12.12 5.07
C LEU A 39 -0.51 12.29 3.56
N ASP A 40 -0.34 13.51 3.08
CA ASP A 40 -0.30 13.80 1.63
C ASP A 40 0.99 13.27 1.01
N GLN A 41 0.89 12.09 0.39
CA GLN A 41 2.04 11.41 -0.19
C GLN A 41 2.52 12.06 -1.51
N THR A 42 1.76 12.99 -2.09
CA THR A 42 2.20 13.71 -3.30
C THR A 42 3.29 14.73 -2.99
N LEU A 43 3.37 15.21 -1.76
CA LEU A 43 4.34 16.19 -1.30
C LEU A 43 5.62 15.57 -0.73
N LEU A 44 5.59 14.26 -0.38
CA LEU A 44 6.77 13.54 0.08
C LEU A 44 7.82 13.39 -1.03
N PRO A 45 9.12 13.44 -0.71
CA PRO A 45 9.73 13.54 0.62
C PRO A 45 9.93 14.99 1.11
N HIS A 46 9.55 15.99 0.33
CA HIS A 46 9.92 17.39 0.56
C HIS A 46 9.10 18.03 1.67
N GLU A 47 7.82 17.65 1.80
CA GLU A 47 6.89 18.23 2.76
C GLU A 47 6.00 17.15 3.38
N GLU A 48 5.84 17.18 4.70
CA GLU A 48 5.00 16.28 5.48
C GLU A 48 3.70 17.03 5.87
N THR A 49 2.75 17.03 4.96
CA THR A 49 1.46 17.70 5.13
C THR A 49 0.35 16.72 5.42
N VAL A 50 -0.50 17.06 6.40
CA VAL A 50 -1.69 16.27 6.76
C VAL A 50 -2.94 16.91 6.19
N ILE A 51 -3.69 16.15 5.43
CA ILE A 51 -5.01 16.54 4.91
C ILE A 51 -6.13 15.88 5.72
N ARG A 52 -7.28 16.55 5.79
CA ARG A 52 -8.49 16.09 6.50
C ARG A 52 -9.71 16.24 5.59
N PRO A 53 -9.99 15.25 4.74
CA PRO A 53 -11.17 15.27 3.86
C PRO A 53 -12.46 15.35 4.69
N ARG A 54 -13.32 16.33 4.39
CA ARG A 54 -14.57 16.56 5.12
C ARG A 54 -15.82 16.28 4.28
N THR A 55 -15.65 16.17 2.98
CA THR A 55 -16.72 15.88 2.03
C THR A 55 -16.37 14.65 1.19
N LEU A 56 -17.40 14.05 0.56
CA LEU A 56 -17.18 12.98 -0.40
C LEU A 56 -16.29 13.42 -1.57
N LEU A 57 -16.39 14.69 -1.98
CA LEU A 57 -15.57 15.24 -3.06
C LEU A 57 -14.10 15.30 -2.66
N ASP A 58 -13.80 15.81 -1.46
CA ASP A 58 -12.41 15.87 -0.94
C ASP A 58 -11.79 14.47 -0.84
N LEU A 59 -12.57 13.49 -0.35
CA LEU A 59 -12.12 12.11 -0.22
C LEU A 59 -11.85 11.46 -1.58
N LYS A 60 -12.73 11.69 -2.56
CA LYS A 60 -12.53 11.23 -3.94
C LYS A 60 -11.28 11.88 -4.55
N GLU A 61 -11.11 13.19 -4.37
CA GLU A 61 -9.92 13.91 -4.86
C GLU A 61 -8.66 13.30 -4.24
N ALA A 62 -8.59 13.12 -2.93
CA ALA A 62 -7.43 12.57 -2.24
C ALA A 62 -7.02 11.17 -2.76
N ILE A 63 -8.01 10.33 -3.11
CA ILE A 63 -7.74 8.99 -3.67
C ILE A 63 -7.33 9.08 -5.15
N CYS A 64 -8.03 9.86 -5.96
CA CYS A 64 -7.77 9.98 -7.40
C CYS A 64 -6.42 10.65 -7.67
N SER A 65 -6.08 11.70 -6.89
CA SER A 65 -4.82 12.44 -7.02
C SER A 65 -3.64 11.78 -6.33
N LEU A 66 -3.83 10.58 -5.76
CA LEU A 66 -2.79 9.79 -5.08
C LEU A 66 -2.21 10.48 -3.82
N ARG A 67 -2.96 11.39 -3.17
CA ARG A 67 -2.57 11.93 -1.86
C ARG A 67 -2.53 10.81 -0.83
N VAL A 68 -3.44 9.83 -0.95
CA VAL A 68 -3.36 8.51 -0.34
C VAL A 68 -3.27 7.46 -1.47
N ARG A 69 -2.31 6.52 -1.36
CA ARG A 69 -2.06 5.49 -2.37
C ARG A 69 -1.63 4.17 -1.71
N GLY A 70 -1.65 3.07 -2.49
CA GLY A 70 -1.48 1.71 -1.99
C GLY A 70 -2.84 1.08 -1.71
N ALA A 71 -3.05 -0.14 -2.20
CA ALA A 71 -4.38 -0.76 -2.18
C ALA A 71 -4.99 -0.83 -0.77
N PRO A 72 -4.27 -1.27 0.30
CA PRO A 72 -4.82 -1.29 1.65
C PRO A 72 -5.07 0.11 2.23
N ALA A 73 -4.14 1.07 2.05
CA ALA A 73 -4.30 2.43 2.57
C ALA A 73 -5.54 3.14 1.97
N ILE A 74 -5.81 2.91 0.67
CA ILE A 74 -7.03 3.41 0.01
C ILE A 74 -8.28 2.79 0.62
N GLY A 75 -8.27 1.48 0.91
CA GLY A 75 -9.38 0.80 1.57
C GLY A 75 -9.67 1.38 2.97
N ILE A 76 -8.64 1.62 3.76
CA ILE A 76 -8.74 2.24 5.09
C ILE A 76 -9.29 3.67 4.99
N ALA A 77 -8.76 4.46 4.05
CA ALA A 77 -9.23 5.82 3.81
C ALA A 77 -10.71 5.87 3.42
N ALA A 78 -11.14 4.97 2.56
CA ALA A 78 -12.53 4.85 2.14
C ALA A 78 -13.46 4.40 3.28
N ALA A 79 -13.02 3.44 4.12
CA ALA A 79 -13.79 2.99 5.28
C ALA A 79 -13.95 4.12 6.31
N MET A 80 -12.86 4.78 6.70
CA MET A 80 -12.90 5.90 7.64
C MET A 80 -13.68 7.09 7.07
N GLY A 81 -13.53 7.40 5.77
CA GLY A 81 -14.31 8.42 5.09
C GLY A 81 -15.81 8.11 5.10
N THR A 82 -16.19 6.86 4.82
CA THR A 82 -17.59 6.42 4.87
C THR A 82 -18.16 6.60 6.28
N ALA A 83 -17.43 6.20 7.32
CA ALA A 83 -17.85 6.39 8.71
C ALA A 83 -18.02 7.88 9.06
N SER A 84 -17.03 8.73 8.74
CA SER A 84 -17.06 10.16 9.03
C SER A 84 -18.23 10.86 8.35
N LEU A 85 -18.44 10.61 7.06
CA LEU A 85 -19.53 11.21 6.29
C LEU A 85 -20.91 10.74 6.80
N ALA A 86 -21.07 9.47 7.17
CA ALA A 86 -22.27 8.94 7.76
C ALA A 86 -22.55 9.54 9.17
N ILE A 87 -21.49 9.74 9.97
CA ILE A 87 -21.61 10.35 11.31
C ILE A 87 -22.05 11.81 11.20
N SER A 88 -21.49 12.56 10.25
CA SER A 88 -21.76 13.99 10.07
C SER A 88 -23.06 14.29 9.32
N CYS A 89 -23.68 13.30 8.67
CA CYS A 89 -24.90 13.54 7.93
C CYS A 89 -26.11 13.78 8.85
N ASN A 90 -27.05 14.64 8.37
CA ASN A 90 -28.28 15.01 9.08
C ASN A 90 -29.46 14.07 8.77
N ALA A 91 -29.21 12.76 8.66
CA ALA A 91 -30.26 11.77 8.46
C ALA A 91 -31.27 11.80 9.63
N GLN A 92 -32.56 11.67 9.34
CA GLN A 92 -33.63 11.74 10.33
C GLN A 92 -34.03 10.34 10.85
N ASP A 93 -33.73 9.30 10.09
CA ASP A 93 -34.04 7.91 10.40
C ASP A 93 -32.98 6.95 9.81
N SER A 94 -33.08 5.67 10.20
CA SER A 94 -32.14 4.64 9.73
C SER A 94 -32.18 4.45 8.22
N ARG A 95 -33.35 4.67 7.58
CA ARG A 95 -33.50 4.51 6.14
C ARG A 95 -32.73 5.58 5.38
N SER A 96 -32.94 6.86 5.72
CA SER A 96 -32.24 7.98 5.09
C SER A 96 -30.73 7.93 5.34
N LEU A 97 -30.27 7.41 6.50
CA LEU A 97 -28.85 7.17 6.75
C LEU A 97 -28.29 6.08 5.85
N MET A 98 -29.02 4.97 5.66
CA MET A 98 -28.59 3.89 4.75
C MET A 98 -28.52 4.35 3.29
N GLU A 99 -29.48 5.13 2.82
CA GLU A 99 -29.45 5.73 1.47
C GLU A 99 -28.21 6.63 1.30
N GLU A 100 -27.82 7.39 2.33
CA GLU A 100 -26.60 8.19 2.31
C GLU A 100 -25.34 7.33 2.31
N VAL A 101 -25.27 6.27 3.12
CA VAL A 101 -24.14 5.31 3.12
C VAL A 101 -23.97 4.67 1.74
N GLU A 102 -25.06 4.25 1.09
CA GLU A 102 -25.02 3.68 -0.26
C GLU A 102 -24.55 4.71 -1.30
N ARG A 103 -24.97 5.96 -1.20
CA ARG A 103 -24.50 7.06 -2.05
C ARG A 103 -22.99 7.31 -1.90
N ILE A 104 -22.49 7.30 -0.67
CA ILE A 104 -21.06 7.46 -0.37
C ILE A 104 -20.25 6.31 -0.99
N ILE A 105 -20.69 5.06 -0.75
CA ILE A 105 -20.05 3.85 -1.27
C ILE A 105 -19.99 3.87 -2.80
N ALA A 106 -21.13 4.15 -3.45
CA ALA A 106 -21.19 4.26 -4.91
C ALA A 106 -20.22 5.32 -5.44
N GLY A 107 -20.13 6.48 -4.76
CA GLY A 107 -19.20 7.53 -5.13
C GLY A 107 -17.73 7.12 -5.02
N LEU A 108 -17.34 6.39 -3.97
CA LEU A 108 -15.97 5.94 -3.73
C LEU A 108 -15.56 4.80 -4.65
N THR A 109 -16.46 3.88 -4.97
CA THR A 109 -16.25 2.76 -5.90
C THR A 109 -15.70 3.22 -7.26
N LEU A 110 -16.10 4.40 -7.72
CA LEU A 110 -15.68 4.96 -9.01
C LEU A 110 -14.26 5.55 -8.99
N THR A 111 -13.62 5.70 -7.83
CA THR A 111 -12.32 6.38 -7.72
C THR A 111 -11.15 5.53 -8.24
N ARG A 112 -11.17 4.21 -7.98
CA ARG A 112 -10.11 3.28 -8.38
C ARG A 112 -10.72 1.91 -8.75
N PRO A 113 -11.18 1.72 -9.98
CA PRO A 113 -11.95 0.53 -10.41
C PRO A 113 -11.21 -0.81 -10.29
N THR A 114 -9.88 -0.80 -10.22
CA THR A 114 -9.04 -2.00 -10.13
C THR A 114 -8.58 -2.34 -8.70
N ALA A 115 -8.85 -1.48 -7.72
CA ALA A 115 -8.33 -1.61 -6.35
C ALA A 115 -9.18 -2.57 -5.48
N VAL A 116 -8.80 -3.84 -5.41
CA VAL A 116 -9.53 -4.90 -4.66
C VAL A 116 -9.82 -4.51 -3.21
N HIS A 117 -8.85 -3.94 -2.51
CA HIS A 117 -9.00 -3.56 -1.10
C HIS A 117 -10.04 -2.45 -0.89
N LEU A 118 -10.20 -1.54 -1.88
CA LEU A 118 -11.25 -0.52 -1.85
C LEU A 118 -12.64 -1.18 -1.82
N PHE A 119 -12.89 -2.10 -2.76
CA PHE A 119 -14.18 -2.79 -2.85
C PHE A 119 -14.47 -3.61 -1.60
N ARG A 120 -13.49 -4.38 -1.12
CA ARG A 120 -13.63 -5.19 0.11
C ARG A 120 -13.95 -4.32 1.33
N ALA A 121 -13.25 -3.19 1.49
CA ALA A 121 -13.50 -2.29 2.60
C ALA A 121 -14.92 -1.69 2.53
N LEU A 122 -15.35 -1.23 1.35
CA LEU A 122 -16.68 -0.68 1.14
C LEU A 122 -17.78 -1.71 1.33
N ASP A 123 -17.59 -2.95 0.88
CA ASP A 123 -18.52 -4.06 1.12
C ASP A 123 -18.66 -4.37 2.62
N ARG A 124 -17.55 -4.41 3.36
CA ARG A 124 -17.56 -4.59 4.82
C ARG A 124 -18.35 -3.46 5.50
N MET A 125 -18.10 -2.21 5.12
CA MET A 125 -18.83 -1.05 5.66
C MET A 125 -20.32 -1.16 5.38
N HIS A 126 -20.71 -1.55 4.16
CA HIS A 126 -22.12 -1.74 3.79
C HIS A 126 -22.78 -2.86 4.60
N CYS A 127 -22.15 -4.03 4.69
CA CYS A 127 -22.67 -5.14 5.47
C CYS A 127 -22.80 -4.78 6.97
N ARG A 128 -21.83 -4.06 7.51
CA ARG A 128 -21.85 -3.62 8.91
C ARG A 128 -22.98 -2.64 9.20
N ALA A 129 -23.18 -1.65 8.32
CA ALA A 129 -24.28 -0.71 8.41
C ALA A 129 -25.66 -1.42 8.36
N LYS A 130 -25.84 -2.33 7.39
CA LYS A 130 -27.06 -3.14 7.27
C LYS A 130 -27.35 -3.96 8.52
N GLY A 131 -26.35 -4.60 9.09
CA GLY A 131 -26.48 -5.39 10.33
C GLY A 131 -26.86 -4.55 11.56
N ALA A 132 -26.59 -3.24 11.54
CA ALA A 132 -26.88 -2.34 12.64
C ALA A 132 -28.20 -1.55 12.51
N VAL A 133 -28.99 -1.75 11.44
CA VAL A 133 -30.23 -0.98 11.16
C VAL A 133 -31.23 -1.02 12.31
N CYS A 134 -31.38 -2.17 12.96
CA CYS A 134 -32.30 -2.34 14.11
C CYS A 134 -31.85 -1.56 15.36
N SER A 135 -30.59 -1.12 15.41
CA SER A 135 -30.05 -0.32 16.53
C SER A 135 -30.25 1.19 16.35
N GLY A 136 -30.96 1.60 15.29
CA GLY A 136 -31.27 3.00 14.99
C GLY A 136 -30.06 3.78 14.46
N LEU A 137 -30.24 5.09 14.28
CA LEU A 137 -29.22 5.99 13.73
C LEU A 137 -27.88 5.90 14.47
N ARG A 138 -27.95 5.96 15.80
CA ARG A 138 -26.74 5.93 16.63
C ARG A 138 -25.98 4.61 16.47
N GLY A 139 -26.71 3.49 16.50
CA GLY A 139 -26.09 2.17 16.36
C GLY A 139 -25.42 1.96 14.99
N ILE A 140 -26.00 2.47 13.89
CA ILE A 140 -25.39 2.42 12.55
C ILE A 140 -24.08 3.23 12.55
N LYS A 141 -24.09 4.47 13.08
CA LYS A 141 -22.92 5.35 13.10
C LYS A 141 -21.78 4.76 13.94
N GLU A 142 -22.08 4.23 15.12
CA GLU A 142 -21.10 3.53 15.99
C GLU A 142 -20.54 2.29 15.30
N ALA A 143 -21.38 1.47 14.69
CA ALA A 143 -20.96 0.26 13.97
C ALA A 143 -20.04 0.56 12.78
N LEU A 144 -20.30 1.65 12.04
CA LEU A 144 -19.43 2.08 10.93
C LEU A 144 -18.05 2.54 11.43
N LEU A 145 -17.99 3.30 12.52
CA LEU A 145 -16.71 3.73 13.09
C LEU A 145 -15.90 2.54 13.59
N ASP A 146 -16.54 1.64 14.34
CA ASP A 146 -15.88 0.43 14.86
C ASP A 146 -15.30 -0.43 13.74
N GLU A 147 -16.07 -0.60 12.65
CA GLU A 147 -15.64 -1.38 11.50
C GLU A 147 -14.47 -0.73 10.77
N ALA A 148 -14.49 0.59 10.56
CA ALA A 148 -13.40 1.31 9.91
C ALA A 148 -12.08 1.19 10.71
N LEU A 149 -12.16 1.33 12.04
CA LEU A 149 -11.01 1.14 12.92
C LEU A 149 -10.53 -0.32 12.98
N LEU A 150 -11.46 -1.28 12.90
CA LEU A 150 -11.13 -2.70 12.82
C LEU A 150 -10.38 -3.04 11.55
N ILE A 151 -10.82 -2.54 10.38
CA ILE A 151 -10.14 -2.71 9.09
C ILE A 151 -8.68 -2.25 9.19
N GLN A 152 -8.43 -1.09 9.78
CA GLN A 152 -7.06 -0.59 9.96
C GLN A 152 -6.22 -1.49 10.86
N ARG A 153 -6.77 -1.90 12.03
CA ARG A 153 -6.05 -2.77 12.98
C ARG A 153 -5.69 -4.11 12.37
N GLU A 154 -6.62 -4.76 11.68
CA GLU A 154 -6.41 -6.03 11.01
C GLU A 154 -5.30 -5.94 9.96
N GLU A 155 -5.25 -4.84 9.19
CA GLU A 155 -4.23 -4.61 8.18
C GLU A 155 -2.84 -4.42 8.81
N ILE A 156 -2.73 -3.63 9.88
CA ILE A 156 -1.46 -3.45 10.61
C ILE A 156 -0.96 -4.79 11.15
N GLU A 157 -1.83 -5.58 11.77
CA GLU A 157 -1.46 -6.89 12.31
C GLU A 157 -1.08 -7.88 11.22
N ALA A 158 -1.77 -7.89 10.09
CA ALA A 158 -1.40 -8.71 8.94
C ALA A 158 0.00 -8.34 8.43
N CYS A 159 0.30 -7.05 8.28
CA CYS A 159 1.62 -6.57 7.89
C CYS A 159 2.73 -6.96 8.90
N ARG A 160 2.45 -6.92 10.20
CA ARG A 160 3.41 -7.37 11.22
C ARG A 160 3.69 -8.87 11.12
N ARG A 161 2.65 -9.69 10.89
CA ARG A 161 2.83 -11.15 10.66
C ARG A 161 3.63 -11.43 9.39
N ILE A 162 3.37 -10.72 8.28
CA ILE A 162 4.17 -10.80 7.05
C ILE A 162 5.64 -10.49 7.37
N GLY A 163 5.91 -9.41 8.11
CA GLY A 163 7.24 -9.04 8.55
C GLY A 163 7.94 -10.17 9.30
N ALA A 164 7.26 -10.75 10.29
CA ALA A 164 7.79 -11.84 11.11
C ALA A 164 8.10 -13.11 10.29
N TYR A 165 7.19 -13.54 9.41
CA TYR A 165 7.41 -14.72 8.57
C TYR A 165 8.52 -14.52 7.54
N GLY A 166 8.65 -13.31 6.97
CA GLY A 166 9.60 -13.03 5.91
C GLY A 166 11.01 -12.67 6.38
N ALA A 167 11.19 -12.23 7.63
CA ALA A 167 12.45 -11.67 8.11
C ALA A 167 13.65 -12.63 7.93
N SER A 168 13.45 -13.94 8.13
CA SER A 168 14.50 -14.95 7.97
C SER A 168 14.98 -15.16 6.52
N LEU A 169 14.25 -14.63 5.54
CA LEU A 169 14.62 -14.71 4.12
C LEU A 169 15.57 -13.58 3.72
N ILE A 170 15.76 -12.58 4.57
CA ILE A 170 16.64 -11.44 4.30
C ILE A 170 18.09 -11.81 4.62
N PRO A 171 18.99 -11.75 3.63
CA PRO A 171 20.38 -12.15 3.82
C PRO A 171 21.15 -11.14 4.67
N ALA A 172 21.89 -11.63 5.66
CA ALA A 172 22.81 -10.80 6.44
C ALA A 172 24.01 -10.36 5.60
N GLY A 173 24.42 -9.09 5.71
CA GLY A 173 25.59 -8.52 5.04
C GLY A 173 25.44 -8.36 3.52
N GLY A 174 24.23 -8.55 2.97
CA GLY A 174 23.96 -8.44 1.55
C GLY A 174 23.14 -7.20 1.16
N GLY A 175 23.00 -6.97 -0.14
CA GLY A 175 22.04 -6.01 -0.68
C GLY A 175 20.69 -6.67 -0.92
N VAL A 176 19.59 -5.98 -0.60
CA VAL A 176 18.22 -6.41 -0.89
C VAL A 176 17.57 -5.36 -1.79
N LEU A 177 17.14 -5.77 -2.97
CA LEU A 177 16.45 -4.87 -3.90
C LEU A 177 14.96 -4.80 -3.58
N ASN A 178 14.45 -3.59 -3.53
CA ASN A 178 13.02 -3.32 -3.46
C ASN A 178 12.57 -2.46 -4.66
N HIS A 179 11.38 -2.76 -5.20
CA HIS A 179 10.78 -2.01 -6.29
C HIS A 179 9.43 -1.45 -5.86
N CYS A 180 9.16 -0.20 -6.18
CA CYS A 180 7.99 0.57 -5.78
C CYS A 180 7.97 0.89 -4.26
N ASN A 181 6.77 1.05 -3.70
CA ASN A 181 6.56 1.25 -2.27
C ASN A 181 5.42 0.36 -1.77
N ALA A 182 5.76 -0.66 -1.00
CA ALA A 182 4.85 -1.49 -0.24
C ALA A 182 5.22 -1.43 1.26
N GLY A 183 5.40 -0.21 1.73
CA GLY A 183 5.70 0.14 3.11
C GLY A 183 4.48 0.58 3.91
N ALA A 184 4.74 1.25 5.02
CA ALA A 184 3.73 1.83 5.90
C ALA A 184 2.79 2.77 5.15
N LEU A 185 3.34 3.60 4.24
CA LEU A 185 2.59 4.54 3.42
C LEU A 185 1.56 3.89 2.49
N ALA A 186 1.77 2.63 2.12
CA ALA A 186 0.88 1.89 1.22
C ALA A 186 -0.17 1.05 1.93
N THR A 187 -0.06 0.86 3.24
CA THR A 187 -0.84 -0.07 4.06
C THR A 187 -1.49 0.65 5.25
N GLY A 188 -1.78 -0.09 6.31
CA GLY A 188 -2.31 0.48 7.56
C GLY A 188 -1.27 1.13 8.46
N GLY A 189 0.06 1.00 8.15
CA GLY A 189 1.10 1.59 8.98
C GLY A 189 2.39 0.79 9.15
N TYR A 190 2.49 -0.49 8.75
CA TYR A 190 3.71 -1.30 8.92
C TYR A 190 4.39 -1.66 7.59
N GLY A 191 3.60 -1.93 6.57
CA GLY A 191 4.06 -2.35 5.27
C GLY A 191 4.20 -3.87 5.11
N THR A 192 4.16 -4.32 3.86
CA THR A 192 4.39 -5.72 3.50
C THR A 192 5.86 -5.97 3.18
N SER A 193 6.35 -5.63 1.99
CA SER A 193 7.77 -5.84 1.66
C SER A 193 8.70 -5.03 2.54
N LEU A 194 8.40 -3.75 2.79
CA LEU A 194 9.20 -2.96 3.74
C LEU A 194 8.97 -3.42 5.18
N GLY A 195 7.81 -3.99 5.52
CA GLY A 195 7.56 -4.63 6.81
C GLY A 195 8.52 -5.80 7.08
N VAL A 196 8.82 -6.60 6.06
CA VAL A 196 9.82 -7.68 6.15
C VAL A 196 11.22 -7.10 6.39
N LEU A 197 11.61 -6.06 5.64
CA LEU A 197 12.91 -5.39 5.82
C LEU A 197 13.03 -4.78 7.21
N ARG A 198 12.00 -4.08 7.66
CA ARG A 198 11.87 -3.48 8.98
C ARG A 198 12.02 -4.51 10.10
N HIS A 199 11.30 -5.64 9.98
CA HIS A 199 11.36 -6.71 10.97
C HIS A 199 12.75 -7.37 11.03
N ALA A 200 13.33 -7.66 9.88
CA ALA A 200 14.69 -8.19 9.80
C ALA A 200 15.73 -7.24 10.44
N TRP A 201 15.65 -5.94 10.14
CA TRP A 201 16.54 -4.91 10.68
C TRP A 201 16.44 -4.80 12.20
N ARG A 202 15.20 -4.73 12.73
CA ARG A 202 14.94 -4.66 14.18
C ARG A 202 15.41 -5.90 14.92
N ASN A 203 15.41 -7.07 14.26
CA ASN A 203 15.95 -8.32 14.80
C ASN A 203 17.47 -8.45 14.63
N GLY A 204 18.18 -7.38 14.22
CA GLY A 204 19.64 -7.35 14.14
C GLY A 204 20.23 -7.81 12.81
N THR A 205 19.44 -8.23 11.81
CA THR A 205 19.93 -8.56 10.47
C THR A 205 20.41 -7.29 9.77
N LYS A 206 21.71 -7.17 9.52
CA LYS A 206 22.29 -6.01 8.84
C LYS A 206 22.36 -6.27 7.34
N PHE A 207 21.79 -5.35 6.55
CA PHE A 207 21.79 -5.37 5.09
C PHE A 207 21.76 -3.94 4.55
N THR A 208 21.91 -3.77 3.25
CA THR A 208 21.68 -2.50 2.54
C THR A 208 20.48 -2.67 1.62
N ALA A 209 19.50 -1.80 1.72
CA ALA A 209 18.38 -1.77 0.80
C ALA A 209 18.79 -1.03 -0.50
N TYR A 210 18.69 -1.70 -1.62
CA TYR A 210 18.73 -1.07 -2.95
C TYR A 210 17.28 -0.77 -3.35
N VAL A 211 17.00 0.43 -3.80
CA VAL A 211 15.66 0.87 -4.12
C VAL A 211 15.62 1.38 -5.55
N ASP A 212 14.86 0.72 -6.41
CA ASP A 212 14.53 1.23 -7.74
C ASP A 212 13.74 2.52 -7.60
N GLU A 213 14.08 3.55 -8.40
CA GLU A 213 13.35 4.82 -8.38
C GLU A 213 11.86 4.65 -8.71
N THR A 214 11.51 3.66 -9.51
CA THR A 214 10.15 3.26 -9.91
C THR A 214 9.47 4.32 -10.77
N ARG A 215 9.91 4.45 -12.03
CA ARG A 215 9.22 5.27 -13.03
C ARG A 215 7.79 4.74 -13.27
N PRO A 216 6.80 5.60 -13.67
CA PRO A 216 6.93 7.05 -13.86
C PRO A 216 6.75 7.90 -12.61
N LEU A 217 6.06 7.40 -11.54
CA LEU A 217 5.66 8.20 -10.37
C LEU A 217 6.69 8.23 -9.22
N LEU A 218 7.81 7.53 -9.37
CA LEU A 218 8.96 7.56 -8.46
C LEU A 218 8.65 7.15 -7.00
N GLN A 219 7.75 6.17 -6.81
CA GLN A 219 7.39 5.72 -5.48
C GLN A 219 8.58 5.17 -4.70
N GLY A 220 9.53 4.52 -5.39
CA GLY A 220 10.76 4.06 -4.76
C GLY A 220 11.61 5.22 -4.28
N ALA A 221 11.90 6.17 -5.18
CA ALA A 221 12.73 7.34 -4.87
C ALA A 221 12.11 8.24 -3.81
N ARG A 222 10.79 8.49 -3.88
CA ARG A 222 10.12 9.48 -3.05
C ARG A 222 9.63 8.92 -1.71
N LEU A 223 9.16 7.68 -1.69
CA LEU A 223 8.43 7.12 -0.56
C LEU A 223 9.23 6.01 0.14
N THR A 224 9.77 5.04 -0.62
CA THR A 224 10.52 3.92 -0.02
C THR A 224 11.81 4.38 0.63
N THR A 225 12.58 5.25 -0.02
CA THR A 225 13.80 5.80 0.58
C THR A 225 13.48 6.61 1.84
N TRP A 226 12.42 7.43 1.81
CA TRP A 226 11.96 8.22 2.95
C TRP A 226 11.59 7.35 4.16
N GLU A 227 10.86 6.22 3.94
CA GLU A 227 10.51 5.31 5.02
C GLU A 227 11.74 4.62 5.61
N LEU A 228 12.63 4.08 4.75
CA LEU A 228 13.81 3.33 5.19
C LEU A 228 14.85 4.21 5.91
N GLU A 229 15.06 5.45 5.43
CA GLU A 229 15.96 6.41 6.06
C GLU A 229 15.49 6.77 7.48
N ARG A 230 14.20 6.98 7.67
CA ARG A 230 13.62 7.26 9.00
C ARG A 230 13.83 6.11 9.99
N GLU A 231 13.98 4.88 9.50
CA GLU A 231 14.24 3.71 10.35
C GLU A 231 15.72 3.40 10.53
N GLY A 232 16.60 4.22 9.97
CA GLY A 232 18.04 4.01 10.03
C GLY A 232 18.50 2.79 9.25
N ILE A 233 17.71 2.32 8.27
CA ILE A 233 18.11 1.24 7.36
C ILE A 233 18.95 1.85 6.24
N PRO A 234 20.19 1.39 6.02
CA PRO A 234 21.03 1.88 4.93
C PRO A 234 20.35 1.68 3.58
N VAL A 235 20.21 2.75 2.81
CA VAL A 235 19.51 2.74 1.52
C VAL A 235 20.41 3.27 0.41
N ILE A 236 20.33 2.65 -0.77
CA ILE A 236 20.97 3.10 -2.01
C ILE A 236 19.86 3.20 -3.06
N LEU A 237 19.59 4.43 -3.50
CA LEU A 237 18.68 4.69 -4.61
C LEU A 237 19.38 4.38 -5.93
N ILE A 238 18.69 3.69 -6.82
CA ILE A 238 19.16 3.40 -8.18
C ILE A 238 18.06 3.70 -9.21
N CYS A 239 18.42 3.97 -10.46
CA CYS A 239 17.46 3.99 -11.55
C CYS A 239 17.00 2.58 -11.87
N ASP A 240 15.77 2.41 -12.36
CA ASP A 240 15.14 1.11 -12.61
C ASP A 240 16.00 0.23 -13.53
N ASN A 241 16.68 0.82 -14.51
CA ASN A 241 17.55 0.10 -15.47
C ASN A 241 18.90 -0.33 -14.86
N MET A 242 19.24 0.07 -13.63
CA MET A 242 20.50 -0.31 -12.98
C MET A 242 20.41 -1.64 -12.22
N ALA A 243 19.21 -2.15 -11.94
CA ALA A 243 18.99 -3.37 -11.16
C ALA A 243 19.82 -4.55 -11.68
N GLY A 244 19.82 -4.80 -13.00
CA GLY A 244 20.60 -5.88 -13.62
C GLY A 244 22.12 -5.75 -13.44
N TYR A 245 22.65 -4.53 -13.51
CA TYR A 245 24.07 -4.29 -13.24
C TYR A 245 24.43 -4.58 -11.76
N MET A 246 23.59 -4.17 -10.83
CA MET A 246 23.79 -4.41 -9.41
C MET A 246 23.70 -5.90 -9.06
N MET A 247 22.79 -6.64 -9.71
CA MET A 247 22.69 -8.11 -9.59
C MET A 247 23.95 -8.79 -10.16
N LYS A 248 24.37 -8.43 -11.38
CA LYS A 248 25.58 -8.97 -12.02
C LYS A 248 26.85 -8.72 -11.21
N SER A 249 26.95 -7.56 -10.56
CA SER A 249 28.11 -7.22 -9.70
C SER A 249 28.09 -7.91 -8.34
N GLY A 250 27.08 -8.74 -8.05
CA GLY A 250 26.96 -9.47 -6.80
C GLY A 250 26.57 -8.63 -5.59
N ARG A 251 26.16 -7.38 -5.79
CA ARG A 251 25.73 -6.47 -4.72
C ARG A 251 24.36 -6.83 -4.18
N ILE A 252 23.45 -7.28 -5.03
CA ILE A 252 22.08 -7.71 -4.65
C ILE A 252 22.09 -9.22 -4.42
N LYS A 253 21.54 -9.64 -3.28
CA LYS A 253 21.45 -11.04 -2.86
C LYS A 253 20.01 -11.54 -2.73
N ALA A 254 19.03 -10.64 -2.69
CA ALA A 254 17.62 -10.96 -2.69
C ALA A 254 16.84 -9.81 -3.29
N VAL A 255 15.65 -10.11 -3.82
CA VAL A 255 14.65 -9.12 -4.24
C VAL A 255 13.40 -9.33 -3.41
N ILE A 256 12.79 -8.26 -2.93
CA ILE A 256 11.50 -8.31 -2.23
C ILE A 256 10.60 -7.17 -2.70
N VAL A 257 9.36 -7.52 -3.10
CA VAL A 257 8.37 -6.58 -3.61
C VAL A 257 7.01 -6.80 -2.93
N GLY A 258 6.09 -5.86 -3.08
CA GLY A 258 4.68 -6.06 -2.74
C GLY A 258 3.90 -6.76 -3.85
N ALA A 259 2.57 -6.74 -3.73
CA ALA A 259 1.65 -7.13 -4.79
C ALA A 259 0.38 -6.27 -4.75
N ASP A 260 -0.15 -5.97 -5.94
CA ASP A 260 -1.46 -5.32 -6.08
C ASP A 260 -2.58 -6.38 -6.24
N ARG A 261 -2.29 -7.52 -6.88
CA ARG A 261 -3.19 -8.67 -7.02
C ARG A 261 -2.42 -9.96 -7.28
N ILE A 262 -2.89 -11.08 -6.71
CA ILE A 262 -2.31 -12.41 -6.91
C ILE A 262 -3.42 -13.35 -7.40
N ALA A 263 -3.21 -13.98 -8.56
CA ALA A 263 -4.12 -14.96 -9.12
C ALA A 263 -4.04 -16.33 -8.42
N ALA A 264 -4.99 -17.22 -8.73
CA ALA A 264 -5.10 -18.56 -8.12
C ALA A 264 -3.87 -19.45 -8.36
N ASN A 265 -3.11 -19.24 -9.45
CA ASN A 265 -1.90 -19.99 -9.75
C ASN A 265 -0.62 -19.34 -9.15
N GLY A 266 -0.72 -18.18 -8.52
CA GLY A 266 0.39 -17.43 -7.95
C GLY A 266 1.00 -16.35 -8.85
N ASP A 267 0.53 -16.20 -10.06
CA ASP A 267 0.92 -15.06 -10.90
C ASP A 267 0.55 -13.76 -10.19
N THR A 268 1.50 -12.84 -10.17
CA THR A 268 1.41 -11.66 -9.32
C THR A 268 1.49 -10.39 -10.16
N ALA A 269 0.43 -9.58 -10.11
CA ALA A 269 0.45 -8.22 -10.62
C ALA A 269 1.03 -7.28 -9.55
N ASN A 270 2.01 -6.48 -9.97
CA ASN A 270 2.59 -5.43 -9.14
C ASN A 270 3.03 -4.25 -10.04
N LYS A 271 3.55 -3.19 -9.43
CA LYS A 271 4.00 -2.00 -10.13
C LYS A 271 4.86 -2.34 -11.34
N ILE A 272 4.58 -1.64 -12.47
CA ILE A 272 5.35 -1.78 -13.73
C ILE A 272 6.86 -1.79 -13.42
N GLY A 273 7.60 -2.72 -14.04
CA GLY A 273 9.02 -2.99 -13.80
C GLY A 273 9.30 -4.21 -12.91
N THR A 274 8.29 -4.69 -12.17
CA THR A 274 8.43 -5.87 -11.31
C THR A 274 8.78 -7.12 -12.10
N TYR A 275 8.12 -7.36 -13.24
CA TYR A 275 8.42 -8.49 -14.12
C TYR A 275 9.86 -8.44 -14.64
N THR A 276 10.32 -7.28 -15.09
CA THR A 276 11.71 -7.10 -15.54
C THR A 276 12.70 -7.47 -14.43
N THR A 277 12.45 -6.98 -13.20
CA THR A 277 13.29 -7.28 -12.05
C THR A 277 13.27 -8.77 -11.69
N ALA A 278 12.12 -9.45 -11.80
CA ALA A 278 11.99 -10.89 -11.54
C ALA A 278 12.77 -11.73 -12.58
N VAL A 279 12.69 -11.38 -13.86
CA VAL A 279 13.45 -12.03 -14.95
C VAL A 279 14.96 -11.88 -14.71
N LEU A 280 15.43 -10.68 -14.35
CA LEU A 280 16.84 -10.43 -14.04
C LEU A 280 17.28 -11.21 -12.80
N ALA A 281 16.47 -11.25 -11.75
CA ALA A 281 16.75 -12.03 -10.54
C ALA A 281 16.91 -13.52 -10.87
N ARG A 282 16.00 -14.08 -11.68
CA ARG A 282 16.05 -15.47 -12.15
C ARG A 282 17.32 -15.73 -12.93
N TYR A 283 17.69 -14.85 -13.89
CA TYR A 283 18.90 -14.99 -14.70
C TYR A 283 20.18 -15.00 -13.86
N HIS A 284 20.20 -14.23 -12.75
CA HIS A 284 21.34 -14.15 -11.84
C HIS A 284 21.27 -15.11 -10.66
N ASN A 285 20.30 -16.04 -10.60
CA ASN A 285 20.03 -16.97 -9.50
C ASN A 285 19.86 -16.27 -8.15
N ILE A 286 19.20 -15.11 -8.14
CA ILE A 286 18.85 -14.33 -6.95
C ILE A 286 17.41 -14.64 -6.56
N PRO A 287 17.10 -14.98 -5.30
CA PRO A 287 15.76 -15.25 -4.87
C PRO A 287 14.88 -14.00 -4.99
N PHE A 288 13.66 -14.19 -5.53
CA PHE A 288 12.65 -13.15 -5.70
C PHE A 288 11.44 -13.45 -4.82
N TYR A 289 11.12 -12.54 -3.92
CA TYR A 289 10.06 -12.69 -2.92
C TYR A 289 8.95 -11.67 -3.16
N VAL A 290 7.70 -12.12 -2.97
CA VAL A 290 6.51 -11.27 -2.96
C VAL A 290 5.95 -11.25 -1.54
N ALA A 291 5.68 -10.08 -0.98
CA ALA A 291 5.11 -9.91 0.36
C ALA A 291 3.73 -9.26 0.26
N ALA A 292 2.67 -10.00 0.60
CA ALA A 292 1.29 -9.55 0.47
C ALA A 292 0.38 -10.28 1.45
N SER A 293 -0.65 -9.60 1.97
CA SER A 293 -1.66 -10.24 2.81
C SER A 293 -2.54 -11.18 2.00
N VAL A 294 -3.18 -12.14 2.67
CA VAL A 294 -4.14 -13.05 2.01
C VAL A 294 -5.32 -12.31 1.36
N SER A 295 -5.58 -11.07 1.77
CA SER A 295 -6.59 -10.22 1.15
C SER A 295 -6.24 -9.76 -0.27
N THR A 296 -4.97 -9.87 -0.67
CA THR A 296 -4.48 -9.51 -2.02
C THR A 296 -4.77 -10.61 -3.05
N PHE A 297 -5.02 -11.84 -2.59
CA PHE A 297 -5.33 -12.95 -3.48
C PHE A 297 -6.74 -12.85 -4.06
N ASP A 298 -6.85 -13.15 -5.33
CA ASP A 298 -8.11 -13.23 -6.09
C ASP A 298 -8.25 -14.63 -6.69
N PRO A 299 -8.83 -15.59 -5.94
CA PRO A 299 -8.97 -16.96 -6.39
C PRO A 299 -9.96 -17.13 -7.55
N ALA A 300 -10.75 -16.11 -7.89
CA ALA A 300 -11.64 -16.12 -9.05
C ALA A 300 -10.86 -15.97 -10.37
N LEU A 301 -9.65 -15.42 -10.33
CA LEU A 301 -8.76 -15.30 -11.48
C LEU A 301 -7.88 -16.54 -11.57
N PRO A 302 -7.99 -17.36 -12.63
CA PRO A 302 -7.25 -18.62 -12.72
C PRO A 302 -5.73 -18.40 -12.84
N ASP A 303 -5.32 -17.35 -13.55
CA ASP A 303 -3.93 -16.98 -13.84
C ASP A 303 -3.78 -15.49 -14.09
N GLY A 304 -2.54 -15.05 -14.31
CA GLY A 304 -2.17 -13.65 -14.49
C GLY A 304 -2.70 -13.01 -15.77
N THR A 305 -3.06 -13.79 -16.80
CA THR A 305 -3.61 -13.24 -18.06
C THR A 305 -5.01 -12.65 -17.85
N SER A 306 -5.68 -13.07 -16.79
CA SER A 306 -7.01 -12.59 -16.41
C SER A 306 -6.97 -11.34 -15.54
N ILE A 307 -5.81 -10.89 -15.08
CA ILE A 307 -5.67 -9.70 -14.24
C ILE A 307 -5.81 -8.43 -15.09
N PRO A 308 -6.79 -7.55 -14.85
CA PRO A 308 -6.92 -6.31 -15.59
C PRO A 308 -5.77 -5.35 -15.23
N ILE A 309 -5.09 -4.85 -16.26
CA ILE A 309 -4.01 -3.86 -16.13
C ILE A 309 -4.56 -2.47 -16.42
N GLU A 310 -4.41 -1.57 -15.46
CA GLU A 310 -4.80 -0.15 -15.60
C GLU A 310 -3.83 0.57 -16.53
N GLU A 311 -4.35 1.19 -17.59
CA GLU A 311 -3.59 2.13 -18.43
C GLU A 311 -3.81 3.53 -17.87
N ARG A 312 -2.74 4.24 -17.54
CA ARG A 312 -2.77 5.54 -16.88
C ARG A 312 -2.47 6.68 -17.87
N ASN A 313 -2.60 7.93 -17.37
CA ASN A 313 -2.30 9.11 -18.18
C ASN A 313 -0.87 9.04 -18.73
N PRO A 314 -0.69 9.09 -20.07
CA PRO A 314 0.62 9.05 -20.70
C PRO A 314 1.52 10.25 -20.33
N ASP A 315 0.96 11.34 -19.82
CA ASP A 315 1.74 12.49 -19.36
C ASP A 315 2.61 12.15 -18.14
N GLU A 316 2.26 11.16 -17.34
CA GLU A 316 3.11 10.67 -16.26
C GLU A 316 4.46 10.14 -16.81
N VAL A 317 4.45 9.55 -18.01
CA VAL A 317 5.67 9.06 -18.68
C VAL A 317 6.42 10.18 -19.35
N ARG A 318 5.72 11.12 -20.02
CA ARG A 318 6.35 12.24 -20.73
C ARG A 318 6.99 13.25 -19.78
N ASN A 319 6.53 13.32 -18.55
CA ASN A 319 6.98 14.28 -17.57
C ASN A 319 7.89 13.67 -16.50
N PHE A 320 8.75 14.49 -15.91
CA PHE A 320 9.51 14.17 -14.72
C PHE A 320 9.29 15.31 -13.72
N GLY A 321 8.49 15.06 -12.69
CA GLY A 321 7.97 16.11 -11.84
C GLY A 321 7.11 17.09 -12.64
N PHE A 322 7.48 18.36 -12.60
CA PHE A 322 6.79 19.43 -13.35
C PHE A 322 7.42 19.73 -14.73
N SER A 323 8.47 19.00 -15.12
CA SER A 323 9.20 19.24 -16.35
C SER A 323 8.79 18.25 -17.44
N CYS A 324 8.40 18.74 -18.61
CA CYS A 324 8.19 17.90 -19.77
C CYS A 324 9.55 17.44 -20.33
N MET A 325 9.76 16.13 -20.45
CA MET A 325 11.03 15.53 -20.88
C MET A 325 10.97 14.96 -22.29
N ALA A 326 9.79 14.84 -22.85
CA ALA A 326 9.58 14.32 -24.21
C ALA A 326 8.81 15.34 -25.05
N PRO A 327 8.88 15.29 -26.39
CA PRO A 327 8.01 16.10 -27.24
C PRO A 327 6.53 15.89 -26.86
N ALA A 328 5.75 16.97 -26.85
CA ALA A 328 4.36 16.97 -26.34
C ALA A 328 3.46 15.95 -27.09
N ASP A 329 3.68 15.78 -28.40
CA ASP A 329 2.86 14.97 -29.26
C ASP A 329 3.36 13.51 -29.39
N VAL A 330 4.45 13.12 -28.69
CA VAL A 330 4.93 11.74 -28.76
C VAL A 330 3.95 10.81 -28.04
N ALA A 331 3.54 9.72 -28.68
CA ALA A 331 2.73 8.70 -28.04
C ALA A 331 3.51 8.05 -26.87
N ALA A 332 2.84 7.79 -25.77
CA ALA A 332 3.43 7.10 -24.63
C ALA A 332 2.45 6.05 -24.09
N ALA A 333 2.95 4.85 -23.79
CA ALA A 333 2.23 3.81 -23.06
C ALA A 333 2.54 3.95 -21.57
N ASN A 334 1.53 3.76 -20.73
CA ASN A 334 1.68 3.89 -19.28
C ASN A 334 0.88 2.80 -18.53
N PRO A 335 1.17 1.50 -18.75
CA PRO A 335 0.59 0.46 -17.93
C PRO A 335 1.05 0.62 -16.47
N ALA A 336 0.09 0.63 -15.54
CA ALA A 336 0.41 0.84 -14.12
C ALA A 336 1.13 -0.35 -13.50
N PHE A 337 0.88 -1.55 -14.00
CA PHE A 337 1.33 -2.83 -13.44
C PHE A 337 1.84 -3.73 -14.54
N ASP A 338 2.67 -4.71 -14.18
CA ASP A 338 2.97 -5.88 -14.98
C ASP A 338 2.72 -7.16 -14.17
N VAL A 339 2.66 -8.29 -14.86
CA VAL A 339 2.40 -9.60 -14.25
C VAL A 339 3.68 -10.42 -14.23
N THR A 340 4.08 -10.83 -13.03
CA THR A 340 5.20 -11.75 -12.80
C THR A 340 4.65 -13.17 -12.72
N PRO A 341 5.05 -14.10 -13.60
CA PRO A 341 4.68 -15.50 -13.50
C PRO A 341 5.16 -16.15 -12.20
N ALA A 342 4.34 -17.03 -11.65
CA ALA A 342 4.62 -17.72 -10.38
C ALA A 342 5.97 -18.48 -10.40
N GLU A 343 6.38 -18.99 -11.54
CA GLU A 343 7.66 -19.71 -11.73
C GLU A 343 8.91 -18.83 -11.48
N LEU A 344 8.78 -17.50 -11.56
CA LEU A 344 9.84 -16.56 -11.24
C LEU A 344 9.88 -16.20 -9.74
N ILE A 345 8.86 -16.59 -8.97
CA ILE A 345 8.71 -16.24 -7.57
C ILE A 345 9.23 -17.36 -6.67
N SER A 346 10.26 -17.10 -5.89
CA SER A 346 10.84 -18.08 -4.96
C SER A 346 9.91 -18.38 -3.77
N ALA A 347 9.23 -17.36 -3.25
CA ALA A 347 8.19 -17.50 -2.24
C ALA A 347 7.26 -16.29 -2.20
N ILE A 348 5.99 -16.53 -1.82
CA ILE A 348 5.06 -15.50 -1.38
C ILE A 348 4.99 -15.53 0.14
N ILE A 349 5.23 -14.36 0.76
CA ILE A 349 5.20 -14.15 2.20
C ILE A 349 3.84 -13.59 2.55
N THR A 350 3.04 -14.34 3.31
CA THR A 350 1.68 -13.92 3.68
C THR A 350 1.55 -13.73 5.19
N ASP A 351 0.46 -13.13 5.62
CA ASP A 351 0.11 -13.02 7.05
C ASP A 351 -0.31 -14.35 7.70
N LYS A 352 -0.39 -15.42 6.90
CA LYS A 352 -0.65 -16.79 7.37
C LYS A 352 0.56 -17.73 7.24
N GLY A 353 1.68 -17.27 6.65
CA GLY A 353 2.89 -18.06 6.45
C GLY A 353 3.50 -17.91 5.06
N LEU A 354 4.45 -18.77 4.73
CA LEU A 354 5.20 -18.77 3.48
C LEU A 354 4.64 -19.78 2.48
N ILE A 355 4.43 -19.35 1.24
CA ILE A 355 4.16 -20.21 0.09
C ILE A 355 5.44 -20.27 -0.73
N LYS A 356 6.23 -21.34 -0.59
CA LYS A 356 7.45 -21.56 -1.38
C LYS A 356 7.08 -22.11 -2.74
N HIS A 357 7.72 -21.61 -3.81
CA HIS A 357 7.42 -22.00 -5.18
C HIS A 357 5.91 -21.99 -5.44
N PRO A 358 5.28 -20.80 -5.44
CA PRO A 358 3.83 -20.67 -5.39
C PRO A 358 3.17 -21.41 -6.54
N ASP A 359 2.15 -22.19 -6.18
CA ASP A 359 1.25 -22.87 -7.08
C ASP A 359 -0.18 -22.82 -6.54
N ARG A 360 -1.12 -23.29 -7.32
CA ARG A 360 -2.54 -23.29 -6.95
C ARG A 360 -2.82 -24.06 -5.65
N VAL A 361 -2.12 -25.18 -5.42
CA VAL A 361 -2.33 -26.03 -4.24
C VAL A 361 -1.87 -25.30 -2.97
N GLY A 362 -0.65 -24.77 -2.99
CA GLY A 362 -0.10 -24.01 -1.86
C GLY A 362 -0.92 -22.75 -1.54
N ILE A 363 -1.42 -22.07 -2.57
CA ILE A 363 -2.28 -20.89 -2.39
C ILE A 363 -3.61 -21.27 -1.75
N MET A 364 -4.30 -22.28 -2.29
CA MET A 364 -5.58 -22.72 -1.73
C MET A 364 -5.43 -23.21 -0.28
N ALA A 365 -4.35 -23.89 0.05
CA ALA A 365 -4.06 -24.32 1.42
C ALA A 365 -3.93 -23.12 2.38
N ILE A 366 -3.22 -22.06 2.00
CA ILE A 366 -3.06 -20.84 2.81
C ILE A 366 -4.39 -20.06 2.93
N LEU A 367 -5.19 -20.03 1.88
CA LEU A 367 -6.49 -19.34 1.91
C LEU A 367 -7.53 -20.08 2.78
N GLY A 368 -7.27 -21.33 3.15
CA GLY A 368 -8.20 -22.16 3.93
C GLY A 368 -9.33 -22.76 3.08
N GLY A 369 -9.10 -22.87 1.77
CA GLY A 369 -9.97 -23.61 0.86
C GLY A 369 -9.72 -25.09 0.97
N VAL A 370 -10.77 -25.86 1.26
CA VAL A 370 -10.85 -27.31 1.13
C VAL A 370 -11.13 -27.64 -0.33
#